data_c58d8ed37d8761a559cd67a83567bc4c
#
_entry.id   c58d8ed37d8761a559cd67a83567bc4c
#
_cell.length_a   1.000
_cell.length_b   1.000
_cell.length_c   1.000
_cell.angle_alpha   90.00
_cell.angle_beta   90.00
_cell.angle_gamma   90.00
#
_symmetry.space_group_name_H-M   'P 1'
#
loop_
_entity.id
_entity.type
_entity.pdbx_description
1 polymer ?
#
loop_
_entity_poly.entity_id
_entity_poly.type
_entity_poly.pdbx_seq_one_letter_code
_entity_poly.pdbx_strand_id
1 'polypeptide(L)'
;YYSSIDFANLFDTYEKDNYLIDLDKMSYLEKAQILYNHLYFNDLPADFLSEIKKNKNYIWIVKHKNYNPRIIEFVTKKKNYSGILSNEYVDYIIEKLNNPDSVWEDEFRNRLEEHDRVLMNTLYSLTNDKVKIDVLEKAFNKRILSITNNTTLNVFYEVIKRLNNSLIKIIIDRKKRYVSVINPSVNDFLNKKICNNLNEQITIINNAEYI
;
A
#
# COMPACT_ATOMS: atom_id res chain seq x y z
N TYR A 1 -17.05 -11.23 -21.28
CA TYR A 1 -17.57 -11.94 -20.09
C TYR A 1 -16.43 -12.75 -19.46
N TYR A 2 -15.56 -12.10 -18.69
CA TYR A 2 -14.78 -12.79 -17.67
C TYR A 2 -15.69 -12.82 -16.44
N SER A 3 -16.20 -13.98 -16.10
CA SER A 3 -17.16 -14.18 -15.04
C SER A 3 -16.48 -14.03 -13.66
N SER A 4 -17.29 -13.74 -12.64
CA SER A 4 -16.87 -13.81 -11.23
C SER A 4 -16.22 -15.15 -10.85
N ILE A 5 -16.39 -16.19 -11.68
CA ILE A 5 -15.80 -17.52 -11.57
C ILE A 5 -14.30 -17.51 -11.89
N ASP A 6 -13.86 -16.74 -12.90
CA ASP A 6 -12.43 -16.69 -13.26
C ASP A 6 -11.60 -15.97 -12.20
N PHE A 7 -12.21 -14.96 -11.53
CA PHE A 7 -11.57 -14.29 -10.41
C PHE A 7 -11.52 -15.20 -9.17
N ALA A 8 -12.58 -15.98 -8.90
CA ALA A 8 -12.56 -17.00 -7.86
C ALA A 8 -11.44 -18.01 -8.08
N ASN A 9 -11.30 -18.51 -9.31
CA ASN A 9 -10.25 -19.45 -9.70
C ASN A 9 -8.83 -18.84 -9.60
N LEU A 10 -8.69 -17.56 -9.93
CA LEU A 10 -7.42 -16.85 -9.78
C LEU A 10 -7.01 -16.77 -8.30
N PHE A 11 -7.95 -16.45 -7.40
CA PHE A 11 -7.67 -16.43 -5.96
C PHE A 11 -7.46 -17.82 -5.36
N ASP A 12 -8.21 -18.82 -5.78
CA ASP A 12 -7.99 -20.21 -5.36
C ASP A 12 -6.59 -20.71 -5.80
N THR A 13 -6.10 -20.23 -6.94
CA THR A 13 -4.73 -20.52 -7.39
C THR A 13 -3.69 -19.81 -6.51
N TYR A 14 -3.94 -18.54 -6.14
CA TYR A 14 -3.05 -17.80 -5.22
C TYR A 14 -3.06 -18.38 -3.80
N GLU A 15 -4.20 -18.85 -3.27
CA GLU A 15 -4.27 -19.55 -1.98
C GLU A 15 -3.52 -20.89 -2.01
N LYS A 16 -3.59 -21.62 -3.12
CA LYS A 16 -2.87 -22.88 -3.29
C LYS A 16 -1.35 -22.72 -3.39
N ASP A 17 -0.89 -21.62 -3.94
CA ASP A 17 0.54 -21.36 -4.19
C ASP A 17 1.25 -20.66 -3.02
N ASN A 18 0.61 -20.45 -1.87
CA ASN A 18 1.19 -19.81 -0.67
C ASN A 18 1.85 -18.44 -0.92
N TYR A 19 1.44 -17.69 -1.93
CA TYR A 19 1.99 -16.37 -2.25
C TYR A 19 1.31 -15.19 -1.53
N LEU A 20 0.34 -15.45 -0.65
CA LEU A 20 -0.24 -14.42 0.21
C LEU A 20 0.69 -14.13 1.38
N ILE A 21 1.58 -13.16 1.21
CA ILE A 21 2.38 -12.63 2.31
C ILE A 21 1.45 -11.75 3.16
N ASP A 22 1.02 -12.30 4.29
CA ASP A 22 0.30 -11.52 5.29
C ASP A 22 1.32 -10.70 6.10
N LEU A 23 1.37 -9.39 5.84
CA LEU A 23 2.33 -8.50 6.51
C LEU A 23 2.15 -8.47 8.03
N ASP A 24 0.93 -8.72 8.52
CA ASP A 24 0.65 -8.79 9.96
C ASP A 24 1.23 -10.08 10.60
N LYS A 25 1.52 -11.11 9.77
CA LYS A 25 2.09 -12.39 10.21
C LYS A 25 3.57 -12.55 9.91
N MET A 26 4.22 -11.55 9.30
CA MET A 26 5.65 -11.63 9.02
C MET A 26 6.45 -11.81 10.30
N SER A 27 7.26 -12.86 10.33
CA SER A 27 8.23 -13.11 11.40
C SER A 27 9.33 -12.04 11.42
N TYR A 28 9.98 -11.86 12.55
CA TYR A 28 11.15 -10.97 12.63
C TYR A 28 12.28 -11.38 11.70
N LEU A 29 12.40 -12.67 11.39
CA LEU A 29 13.40 -13.17 10.44
C LEU A 29 13.09 -12.68 9.02
N GLU A 30 11.84 -12.80 8.56
CA GLU A 30 11.42 -12.31 7.23
C GLU A 30 11.59 -10.79 7.13
N LYS A 31 11.21 -10.03 8.17
CA LYS A 31 11.47 -8.59 8.24
C LYS A 31 12.96 -8.25 8.15
N ALA A 32 13.80 -9.02 8.84
CA ALA A 32 15.25 -8.84 8.80
C ALA A 32 15.83 -9.18 7.42
N GLN A 33 15.34 -10.22 6.75
CA GLN A 33 15.74 -10.57 5.39
C GLN A 33 15.36 -9.48 4.38
N ILE A 34 14.16 -8.91 4.49
CA ILE A 34 13.72 -7.79 3.65
C ILE A 34 14.63 -6.58 3.87
N LEU A 35 14.89 -6.20 5.13
CA LEU A 35 15.79 -5.11 5.45
C LEU A 35 17.18 -5.36 4.84
N TYR A 36 17.76 -6.54 5.08
CA TYR A 36 19.07 -6.92 4.56
C TYR A 36 19.12 -6.83 3.03
N ASN A 37 18.12 -7.39 2.33
CA ASN A 37 18.07 -7.38 0.87
C ASN A 37 18.03 -5.94 0.32
N HIS A 38 17.21 -5.06 0.91
CA HIS A 38 17.17 -3.67 0.47
C HIS A 38 18.46 -2.90 0.75
N LEU A 39 19.13 -3.15 1.87
CA LEU A 39 20.43 -2.56 2.19
C LEU A 39 21.51 -3.03 1.21
N TYR A 40 21.49 -4.33 0.87
CA TYR A 40 22.48 -4.94 -0.02
C TYR A 40 22.29 -4.54 -1.49
N PHE A 41 21.07 -4.71 -2.02
CA PHE A 41 20.81 -4.47 -3.45
C PHE A 41 20.71 -2.99 -3.84
N ASN A 42 20.55 -2.09 -2.87
CA ASN A 42 20.61 -0.65 -3.10
C ASN A 42 22.02 -0.06 -2.87
N ASP A 43 23.04 -0.91 -2.69
CA ASP A 43 24.46 -0.51 -2.51
C ASP A 43 24.63 0.58 -1.44
N LEU A 44 24.04 0.36 -0.25
CA LEU A 44 24.11 1.35 0.82
C LEU A 44 25.58 1.56 1.24
N PRO A 45 26.07 2.82 1.36
CA PRO A 45 27.45 3.13 1.73
C PRO A 45 27.85 2.50 3.07
N ALA A 46 29.13 2.17 3.21
CA ALA A 46 29.67 1.44 4.37
C ALA A 46 29.48 2.17 5.71
N ASP A 47 29.54 3.49 5.71
CA ASP A 47 29.30 4.33 6.88
C ASP A 47 27.85 4.26 7.35
N PHE A 48 26.87 4.26 6.44
CA PHE A 48 25.45 4.04 6.75
C PHE A 48 25.19 2.62 7.28
N LEU A 49 25.83 1.61 6.66
CA LEU A 49 25.74 0.22 7.15
C LEU A 49 26.34 0.06 8.55
N SER A 50 27.41 0.79 8.85
CA SER A 50 28.04 0.81 10.17
C SER A 50 27.08 1.31 11.23
N GLU A 51 26.35 2.39 10.97
CA GLU A 51 25.35 2.94 11.91
C GLU A 51 24.17 1.99 12.14
N ILE A 52 23.71 1.28 11.09
CA ILE A 52 22.65 0.25 11.24
C ILE A 52 23.14 -0.91 12.12
N LYS A 53 24.41 -1.33 11.99
CA LYS A 53 24.99 -2.42 12.80
C LYS A 53 25.31 -2.00 14.23
N LYS A 54 25.70 -0.73 14.43
CA LYS A 54 26.06 -0.15 15.73
C LYS A 54 24.93 -0.38 16.74
N ASN A 55 25.27 -0.83 17.92
CA ASN A 55 24.32 -1.13 19.00
C ASN A 55 23.12 -2.01 18.58
N LYS A 56 23.28 -2.76 17.49
CA LYS A 56 22.21 -3.58 16.90
C LYS A 56 20.95 -2.77 16.50
N ASN A 57 21.13 -1.57 15.99
CA ASN A 57 20.02 -0.69 15.58
C ASN A 57 19.06 -1.36 14.59
N TYR A 58 19.55 -2.29 13.73
CA TYR A 58 18.67 -3.10 12.87
C TYR A 58 17.57 -3.84 13.63
N ILE A 59 17.77 -4.19 14.90
CA ILE A 59 16.73 -4.84 15.73
C ILE A 59 15.58 -3.88 16.01
N TRP A 60 15.87 -2.61 16.27
CA TRP A 60 14.84 -1.58 16.50
C TRP A 60 14.00 -1.36 15.24
N ILE A 61 14.66 -1.33 14.07
CA ILE A 61 13.99 -1.19 12.78
C ILE A 61 13.06 -2.40 12.53
N VAL A 62 13.59 -3.62 12.65
CA VAL A 62 12.86 -4.86 12.38
C VAL A 62 11.68 -5.08 13.33
N LYS A 63 11.85 -4.71 14.62
CA LYS A 63 10.81 -4.84 15.65
C LYS A 63 9.84 -3.65 15.68
N HIS A 64 10.02 -2.65 14.84
CA HIS A 64 9.14 -1.49 14.85
C HIS A 64 7.69 -1.89 14.54
N LYS A 65 6.75 -1.38 15.34
CA LYS A 65 5.31 -1.73 15.22
C LYS A 65 4.73 -1.41 13.84
N ASN A 66 5.23 -0.35 13.21
CA ASN A 66 4.81 0.09 11.87
C ASN A 66 5.78 -0.41 10.78
N TYR A 67 6.55 -1.49 11.02
CA TYR A 67 7.42 -2.03 9.98
C TYR A 67 6.62 -2.35 8.72
N ASN A 68 7.06 -1.80 7.60
CA ASN A 68 6.45 -2.03 6.30
C ASN A 68 7.54 -2.12 5.22
N PRO A 69 7.54 -3.17 4.38
CA PRO A 69 8.52 -3.34 3.30
C PRO A 69 8.63 -2.14 2.35
N ARG A 70 7.51 -1.44 2.07
CA ARG A 70 7.51 -0.23 1.22
C ARG A 70 8.27 0.92 1.85
N ILE A 71 8.14 1.08 3.17
CA ILE A 71 8.90 2.11 3.90
C ILE A 71 10.39 1.75 3.85
N ILE A 72 10.75 0.48 4.08
CA ILE A 72 12.14 0.00 3.98
C ILE A 72 12.71 0.23 2.57
N GLU A 73 11.97 -0.15 1.55
CA GLU A 73 12.33 0.12 0.14
C GLU A 73 12.56 1.62 -0.11
N PHE A 74 11.69 2.48 0.42
CA PHE A 74 11.79 3.92 0.25
C PHE A 74 13.04 4.49 0.90
N VAL A 75 13.29 4.18 2.17
CA VAL A 75 14.41 4.76 2.93
C VAL A 75 15.77 4.30 2.46
N THR A 76 15.87 3.14 1.80
CA THR A 76 17.12 2.59 1.28
C THR A 76 17.46 3.08 -0.13
N LYS A 77 16.57 3.80 -0.82
CA LYS A 77 16.85 4.39 -2.14
C LYS A 77 17.73 5.62 -2.01
N LYS A 78 18.83 5.65 -2.76
CA LYS A 78 19.81 6.75 -2.74
C LYS A 78 19.18 8.14 -2.85
N LYS A 79 18.20 8.32 -3.74
CA LYS A 79 17.50 9.61 -3.93
C LYS A 79 16.82 10.12 -2.65
N ASN A 80 16.45 9.24 -1.72
CA ASN A 80 15.67 9.57 -0.53
C ASN A 80 16.54 9.81 0.70
N TYR A 81 17.80 9.34 0.72
CA TYR A 81 18.72 9.56 1.84
C TYR A 81 19.96 10.40 1.47
N SER A 82 20.11 10.83 0.21
CA SER A 82 21.31 11.53 -0.26
C SER A 82 21.64 12.85 0.48
N GLY A 83 20.68 13.42 1.21
CA GLY A 83 20.89 14.61 2.04
C GLY A 83 21.02 14.30 3.54
N ILE A 84 21.04 13.02 3.94
CA ILE A 84 21.09 12.58 5.34
C ILE A 84 22.55 12.25 5.70
N LEU A 85 22.99 12.65 6.88
CA LEU A 85 24.28 12.22 7.42
C LEU A 85 24.19 10.77 7.90
N SER A 86 25.27 10.00 7.76
CA SER A 86 25.25 8.57 8.13
C SER A 86 24.88 8.34 9.60
N ASN A 87 25.33 9.21 10.51
CA ASN A 87 24.98 9.13 11.94
C ASN A 87 23.51 9.48 12.25
N GLU A 88 22.77 10.10 11.33
CA GLU A 88 21.36 10.44 11.46
C GLU A 88 20.44 9.42 10.74
N TYR A 89 21.04 8.47 10.02
CA TYR A 89 20.29 7.60 9.13
C TYR A 89 19.31 6.65 9.85
N VAL A 90 19.70 6.15 11.03
CA VAL A 90 18.79 5.30 11.82
C VAL A 90 17.59 6.09 12.31
N ASP A 91 17.79 7.31 12.77
CA ASP A 91 16.70 8.20 13.22
C ASP A 91 15.79 8.57 12.05
N TYR A 92 16.36 8.81 10.88
CA TYR A 92 15.59 9.01 9.64
C TYR A 92 14.70 7.80 9.31
N ILE A 93 15.21 6.56 9.40
CA ILE A 93 14.40 5.36 9.17
C ILE A 93 13.25 5.29 10.19
N ILE A 94 13.54 5.49 11.47
CA ILE A 94 12.53 5.45 12.55
C ILE A 94 11.49 6.56 12.36
N GLU A 95 11.92 7.75 11.93
CA GLU A 95 10.99 8.84 11.61
C GLU A 95 10.03 8.45 10.48
N LYS A 96 10.53 7.84 9.38
CA LYS A 96 9.68 7.38 8.28
C LYS A 96 8.76 6.22 8.66
N LEU A 97 9.16 5.36 9.58
CA LEU A 97 8.29 4.33 10.14
C LEU A 97 7.17 4.93 11.01
N ASN A 98 7.43 6.03 11.69
CA ASN A 98 6.42 6.74 12.50
C ASN A 98 5.53 7.65 11.66
N ASN A 99 6.10 8.35 10.67
CA ASN A 99 5.43 9.35 9.84
C ASN A 99 5.67 9.09 8.34
N PRO A 100 4.99 8.12 7.74
CA PRO A 100 5.25 7.67 6.37
C PRO A 100 4.60 8.54 5.27
N ASP A 101 4.13 9.74 5.57
CA ASP A 101 3.39 10.60 4.63
C ASP A 101 4.17 10.79 3.30
N SER A 102 5.48 11.06 3.39
CA SER A 102 6.33 11.23 2.20
C SER A 102 6.52 9.94 1.39
N VAL A 103 6.43 8.78 2.07
CA VAL A 103 6.48 7.46 1.42
C VAL A 103 5.21 7.25 0.61
N TRP A 104 4.05 7.51 1.22
CA TRP A 104 2.75 7.37 0.55
C TRP A 104 2.58 8.40 -0.58
N GLU A 105 3.10 9.63 -0.42
CA GLU A 105 3.08 10.63 -1.50
C GLU A 105 3.94 10.20 -2.70
N ASP A 106 5.14 9.62 -2.49
CA ASP A 106 5.97 9.07 -3.57
C ASP A 106 5.26 7.90 -4.27
N GLU A 107 4.62 7.00 -3.50
CA GLU A 107 3.85 5.88 -4.05
C GLU A 107 2.66 6.39 -4.89
N PHE A 108 1.87 7.30 -4.34
CA PHE A 108 0.67 7.84 -5.00
C PHE A 108 0.98 8.64 -6.27
N ARG A 109 2.07 9.42 -6.24
CA ARG A 109 2.44 10.31 -7.35
C ARG A 109 3.17 9.58 -8.47
N ASN A 110 4.11 8.67 -8.11
CA ASN A 110 5.08 8.15 -9.04
C ASN A 110 4.84 6.70 -9.46
N ARG A 111 4.03 5.94 -8.70
CA ARG A 111 3.82 4.52 -8.98
C ARG A 111 2.39 4.14 -9.29
N LEU A 112 1.41 4.85 -8.74
CA LEU A 112 0.01 4.55 -8.99
C LEU A 112 -0.44 5.15 -10.32
N GLU A 113 -1.16 4.34 -11.09
CA GLU A 113 -1.91 4.79 -12.25
C GLU A 113 -3.18 5.55 -11.82
N GLU A 114 -3.87 6.17 -12.76
CA GLU A 114 -5.10 6.94 -12.48
C GLU A 114 -6.18 6.06 -11.84
N HIS A 115 -6.42 4.89 -12.39
CA HIS A 115 -7.42 3.95 -11.87
C HIS A 115 -7.07 3.45 -10.46
N ASP A 116 -5.79 3.29 -10.14
CA ASP A 116 -5.34 2.91 -8.79
C ASP A 116 -5.71 3.98 -7.77
N ARG A 117 -5.44 5.25 -8.11
CA ARG A 117 -5.79 6.39 -7.26
C ARG A 117 -7.30 6.50 -7.06
N VAL A 118 -8.08 6.28 -8.12
CA VAL A 118 -9.55 6.25 -8.02
C VAL A 118 -10.02 5.15 -7.09
N LEU A 119 -9.45 3.93 -7.17
CA LEU A 119 -9.80 2.84 -6.26
C LEU A 119 -9.48 3.20 -4.81
N MET A 120 -8.28 3.72 -4.54
CA MET A 120 -7.85 4.06 -3.19
C MET A 120 -8.74 5.16 -2.58
N ASN A 121 -9.06 6.21 -3.36
CA ASN A 121 -9.95 7.28 -2.91
C ASN A 121 -11.39 6.77 -2.69
N THR A 122 -11.86 5.83 -3.54
CA THR A 122 -13.17 5.19 -3.37
C THR A 122 -13.21 4.32 -2.12
N LEU A 123 -12.19 3.49 -1.91
CA LEU A 123 -12.07 2.66 -0.71
C LEU A 123 -12.11 3.53 0.56
N TYR A 124 -11.30 4.60 0.60
CA TYR A 124 -11.27 5.55 1.71
C TYR A 124 -12.65 6.19 1.96
N SER A 125 -13.38 6.57 0.91
CA SER A 125 -14.71 7.20 1.05
C SER A 125 -15.78 6.26 1.62
N LEU A 126 -15.59 4.94 1.50
CA LEU A 126 -16.57 3.94 1.96
C LEU A 126 -16.31 3.46 3.39
N THR A 127 -15.05 3.47 3.84
CA THR A 127 -14.71 2.85 5.13
C THR A 127 -13.34 3.25 5.64
N ASN A 128 -13.20 3.28 6.97
CA ASN A 128 -11.90 3.36 7.65
C ASN A 128 -11.37 1.98 8.08
N ASP A 129 -12.12 0.89 7.84
CA ASP A 129 -11.73 -0.47 8.22
C ASP A 129 -11.74 -1.38 6.98
N LYS A 130 -12.81 -2.08 6.73
CA LYS A 130 -12.96 -3.02 5.60
C LYS A 130 -14.33 -2.88 4.95
N VAL A 131 -14.38 -3.03 3.64
CA VAL A 131 -15.62 -3.02 2.86
C VAL A 131 -15.73 -4.31 2.05
N LYS A 132 -16.96 -4.77 1.79
CA LYS A 132 -17.18 -5.92 0.89
C LYS A 132 -16.69 -5.59 -0.52
N ILE A 133 -16.05 -6.57 -1.16
CA ILE A 133 -15.47 -6.38 -2.50
C ILE A 133 -16.52 -5.99 -3.55
N ASP A 134 -17.73 -6.55 -3.49
CA ASP A 134 -18.85 -6.24 -4.39
C ASP A 134 -19.38 -4.80 -4.21
N VAL A 135 -19.35 -4.29 -2.98
CA VAL A 135 -19.68 -2.88 -2.67
C VAL A 135 -18.63 -1.93 -3.25
N LEU A 136 -17.36 -2.26 -3.04
CA LEU A 136 -16.24 -1.46 -3.59
C LEU A 136 -16.26 -1.48 -5.12
N GLU A 137 -16.52 -2.63 -5.74
CA GLU A 137 -16.59 -2.77 -7.19
C GLU A 137 -17.67 -1.86 -7.81
N LYS A 138 -18.88 -1.87 -7.24
CA LYS A 138 -19.97 -1.01 -7.71
C LYS A 138 -19.63 0.47 -7.60
N ALA A 139 -19.11 0.89 -6.45
CA ALA A 139 -18.72 2.28 -6.22
C ALA A 139 -17.57 2.72 -7.14
N PHE A 140 -16.57 1.86 -7.32
CA PHE A 140 -15.44 2.12 -8.22
C PHE A 140 -15.91 2.25 -9.67
N ASN A 141 -16.72 1.30 -10.16
CA ASN A 141 -17.22 1.32 -11.54
C ASN A 141 -18.04 2.58 -11.84
N LYS A 142 -18.87 3.03 -10.90
CA LYS A 142 -19.62 4.28 -11.04
C LYS A 142 -18.69 5.50 -11.19
N ARG A 143 -17.61 5.57 -10.41
CA ARG A 143 -16.62 6.64 -10.52
C ARG A 143 -15.82 6.59 -11.81
N ILE A 144 -15.43 5.38 -12.24
CA ILE A 144 -14.68 5.22 -13.51
C ILE A 144 -15.51 5.68 -14.70
N LEU A 145 -16.80 5.37 -14.74
CA LEU A 145 -17.70 5.83 -15.80
C LEU A 145 -17.77 7.36 -15.93
N SER A 146 -17.54 8.09 -14.85
CA SER A 146 -17.48 9.57 -14.89
C SER A 146 -16.16 10.12 -15.45
N ILE A 147 -15.11 9.30 -15.49
CA ILE A 147 -13.75 9.71 -15.92
C ILE A 147 -13.46 9.20 -17.34
N THR A 148 -13.91 8.01 -17.68
CA THR A 148 -13.64 7.34 -18.97
C THR A 148 -14.91 6.77 -19.57
N ASN A 149 -15.09 6.97 -20.87
CA ASN A 149 -16.20 6.37 -21.64
C ASN A 149 -15.89 4.92 -22.08
N ASN A 150 -14.76 4.36 -21.69
CA ASN A 150 -14.35 3.02 -22.11
C ASN A 150 -14.80 1.97 -21.08
N THR A 151 -15.89 1.26 -21.40
CA THR A 151 -16.53 0.24 -20.55
C THR A 151 -16.10 -1.20 -20.87
N THR A 152 -15.15 -1.40 -21.78
CA THR A 152 -14.84 -2.73 -22.35
C THR A 152 -13.92 -3.58 -21.51
N LEU A 153 -13.21 -3.01 -20.52
CA LEU A 153 -12.24 -3.72 -19.69
C LEU A 153 -12.76 -3.83 -18.24
N ASN A 154 -12.60 -5.00 -17.66
CA ASN A 154 -12.85 -5.19 -16.22
C ASN A 154 -11.67 -4.63 -15.40
N VAL A 155 -11.52 -3.31 -15.45
CA VAL A 155 -10.42 -2.57 -14.83
C VAL A 155 -10.34 -2.79 -13.33
N PHE A 156 -11.49 -3.02 -12.66
CA PHE A 156 -11.55 -3.22 -11.21
C PHE A 156 -10.62 -4.34 -10.74
N TYR A 157 -10.73 -5.51 -11.36
CA TYR A 157 -9.95 -6.67 -10.92
C TYR A 157 -8.46 -6.57 -11.24
N GLU A 158 -8.10 -5.85 -12.30
CA GLU A 158 -6.69 -5.55 -12.61
C GLU A 158 -6.09 -4.62 -11.55
N VAL A 159 -6.84 -3.58 -11.17
CA VAL A 159 -6.44 -2.65 -10.11
C VAL A 159 -6.32 -3.37 -8.76
N ILE A 160 -7.33 -4.18 -8.39
CA ILE A 160 -7.29 -4.98 -7.16
C ILE A 160 -6.04 -5.88 -7.15
N LYS A 161 -5.76 -6.58 -8.24
CA LYS A 161 -4.59 -7.45 -8.36
C LYS A 161 -3.27 -6.68 -8.17
N ARG A 162 -3.15 -5.51 -8.80
CA ARG A 162 -1.94 -4.67 -8.73
C ARG A 162 -1.72 -4.09 -7.33
N LEU A 163 -2.79 -3.67 -6.66
CA LEU A 163 -2.73 -3.04 -5.35
C LEU A 163 -2.68 -4.04 -4.19
N ASN A 164 -3.11 -5.28 -4.40
CA ASN A 164 -3.10 -6.29 -3.35
C ASN A 164 -1.67 -6.55 -2.84
N ASN A 165 -1.51 -6.66 -1.52
CA ASN A 165 -0.23 -6.80 -0.80
C ASN A 165 0.75 -5.61 -0.97
N SER A 166 0.29 -4.51 -1.58
CA SER A 166 1.08 -3.27 -1.65
C SER A 166 0.42 -2.12 -0.86
N LEU A 167 -0.81 -1.78 -1.18
CA LEU A 167 -1.59 -0.73 -0.50
C LEU A 167 -2.90 -1.24 0.10
N ILE A 168 -3.43 -2.32 -0.45
CA ILE A 168 -4.64 -2.98 0.07
C ILE A 168 -4.34 -4.43 0.45
N LYS A 169 -5.22 -4.99 1.28
CA LYS A 169 -5.29 -6.43 1.58
C LYS A 169 -6.71 -6.95 1.38
N ILE A 170 -6.81 -8.21 0.94
CA ILE A 170 -8.08 -8.90 0.84
C ILE A 170 -8.23 -9.80 2.06
N ILE A 171 -9.37 -9.68 2.72
CA ILE A 171 -9.71 -10.41 3.93
C ILE A 171 -10.88 -11.34 3.59
N ILE A 172 -10.72 -12.64 3.90
CA ILE A 172 -11.79 -13.62 3.77
C ILE A 172 -12.37 -13.86 5.16
N ASP A 173 -13.64 -13.54 5.35
CA ASP A 173 -14.37 -13.76 6.59
C ASP A 173 -15.70 -14.43 6.28
N ARG A 174 -15.94 -15.63 6.83
CA ARG A 174 -17.16 -16.44 6.65
C ARG A 174 -17.61 -16.55 5.17
N LYS A 175 -16.66 -16.90 4.29
CA LYS A 175 -16.85 -17.01 2.83
C LYS A 175 -17.19 -15.70 2.11
N LYS A 176 -17.08 -14.55 2.79
CA LYS A 176 -17.23 -13.22 2.18
C LYS A 176 -15.85 -12.56 2.05
N ARG A 177 -15.68 -11.84 0.96
CA ARG A 177 -14.42 -11.12 0.66
C ARG A 177 -14.57 -9.65 1.00
N TYR A 178 -13.59 -9.15 1.71
CA TYR A 178 -13.49 -7.73 2.09
C TYR A 178 -12.17 -7.18 1.60
N VAL A 179 -12.15 -5.89 1.34
CA VAL A 179 -10.96 -5.12 1.00
C VAL A 179 -10.72 -4.10 2.11
N SER A 180 -9.47 -3.97 2.52
CA SER A 180 -9.01 -2.99 3.51
C SER A 180 -7.68 -2.42 3.07
N VAL A 181 -7.30 -1.25 3.57
CA VAL A 181 -5.92 -0.77 3.42
C VAL A 181 -4.96 -1.67 4.18
N ILE A 182 -3.75 -1.82 3.65
CA ILE A 182 -2.74 -2.71 4.25
C ILE A 182 -2.17 -2.13 5.55
N ASN A 183 -2.14 -0.81 5.68
CA ASN A 183 -1.62 -0.11 6.84
C ASN A 183 -2.52 1.11 7.13
N PRO A 184 -2.96 1.32 8.37
CA PRO A 184 -3.80 2.47 8.75
C PRO A 184 -3.23 3.83 8.35
N SER A 185 -1.90 4.00 8.31
CA SER A 185 -1.27 5.25 7.89
C SER A 185 -1.55 5.63 6.43
N VAL A 186 -1.99 4.67 5.59
CA VAL A 186 -2.49 4.96 4.24
C VAL A 186 -3.80 5.73 4.31
N ASN A 187 -4.70 5.37 5.24
CA ASN A 187 -5.94 6.11 5.46
C ASN A 187 -5.66 7.52 6.00
N ASP A 188 -4.70 7.67 6.92
CA ASP A 188 -4.31 8.99 7.44
C ASP A 188 -3.77 9.89 6.33
N PHE A 189 -2.95 9.33 5.44
CA PHE A 189 -2.45 10.01 4.25
C PHE A 189 -3.58 10.40 3.29
N LEU A 190 -4.49 9.47 2.95
CA LEU A 190 -5.63 9.72 2.07
C LEU A 190 -6.57 10.79 2.66
N ASN A 191 -6.82 10.76 3.96
CA ASN A 191 -7.60 11.79 4.65
C ASN A 191 -7.00 13.18 4.39
N LYS A 192 -5.71 13.37 4.67
CA LYS A 192 -5.02 14.64 4.43
C LYS A 192 -5.11 15.06 2.97
N LYS A 193 -4.91 14.13 2.05
CA LYS A 193 -4.90 14.38 0.60
C LYS A 193 -6.28 14.77 0.09
N ILE A 194 -7.33 14.06 0.49
CA ILE A 194 -8.72 14.31 0.05
C ILE A 194 -9.27 15.57 0.71
N CYS A 195 -9.04 15.77 2.02
CA CYS A 195 -9.50 16.98 2.72
C CYS A 195 -8.92 18.27 2.12
N ASN A 196 -7.73 18.21 1.55
CA ASN A 196 -7.08 19.35 0.90
C ASN A 196 -7.38 19.45 -0.61
N ASN A 197 -8.25 18.62 -1.17
CA ASN A 197 -8.61 18.60 -2.59
C ASN A 197 -10.12 18.68 -2.80
N LEU A 198 -10.63 19.91 -2.93
CA LEU A 198 -12.06 20.16 -3.11
C LEU A 198 -12.63 19.46 -4.37
N ASN A 199 -11.87 19.43 -5.46
CA ASN A 199 -12.32 18.77 -6.70
C ASN A 199 -12.52 17.27 -6.50
N GLU A 200 -11.61 16.61 -5.77
CA GLU A 200 -11.75 15.19 -5.44
C GLU A 200 -12.95 14.94 -4.52
N GLN A 201 -13.17 15.81 -3.51
CA GLN A 201 -14.36 15.72 -2.65
C GLN A 201 -15.66 15.83 -3.46
N ILE A 202 -15.76 16.80 -4.36
CA ILE A 202 -16.92 16.98 -5.25
C ILE A 202 -17.10 15.74 -6.12
N THR A 203 -16.01 15.21 -6.69
CA THR A 203 -16.07 14.01 -7.54
C THR A 203 -16.55 12.78 -6.75
N ILE A 204 -16.08 12.61 -5.51
CA ILE A 204 -16.55 11.52 -4.62
C ILE A 204 -18.04 11.66 -4.36
N ILE A 205 -18.52 12.86 -3.99
CA ILE A 205 -19.91 13.10 -3.63
C ILE A 205 -20.85 12.92 -4.86
N ASN A 206 -20.49 13.52 -5.99
CA ASN A 206 -21.33 13.48 -7.20
C ASN A 206 -21.46 12.07 -7.81
N ASN A 207 -20.46 11.21 -7.56
CA ASN A 207 -20.43 9.84 -8.07
C ASN A 207 -20.61 8.80 -6.96
N ALA A 208 -21.10 9.21 -5.80
CA ALA A 208 -21.37 8.26 -4.70
C ALA A 208 -22.45 7.25 -5.13
N GLU A 209 -22.19 5.97 -4.92
CA GLU A 209 -23.17 4.87 -5.08
C GLU A 209 -23.94 4.65 -3.79
N TYR A 210 -23.29 4.96 -2.66
CA TYR A 210 -23.84 4.83 -1.31
C TYR A 210 -23.69 6.14 -0.58
N ILE A 211 -24.75 6.58 0.08
CA ILE A 211 -24.81 7.79 0.93
C ILE A 211 -25.14 7.34 2.35
#